data_cc25e06b3a7dd798e4de69c5bb1358cc
#
_entry.id   cc25e06b3a7dd798e4de69c5bb1358cc
#
_cell.length_a   1.000
_cell.length_b   1.000
_cell.length_c   1.000
_cell.angle_alpha   90.00
_cell.angle_beta   90.00
_cell.angle_gamma   90.00
#
_symmetry.space_group_name_H-M   'P 1'
#
loop_
_entity.id
_entity.type
_entity.pdbx_description
1 polymer ?
#
loop_
_entity_poly.entity_id
_entity_poly.type
_entity_poly.pdbx_seq_one_letter_code
_entity_poly.pdbx_strand_id
1 'polypeptide(L)' 'MQFHIDDMTCGGCASTVKKTILTLDANATVRTEPATRLVDVETSLSAEQIAAALQKAGFPPRER' A
#
# COMPACT_ATOMS: atom_id res chain seq x y z
N MET A 1 -8.56 3.66 -4.64
CA MET A 1 -7.64 4.63 -4.00
C MET A 1 -6.21 4.36 -4.43
N GLN A 2 -5.41 5.39 -4.53
CA GLN A 2 -4.05 5.29 -5.03
C GLN A 2 -3.10 6.01 -4.09
N PHE A 3 -1.96 5.37 -3.82
CA PHE A 3 -0.94 5.94 -2.95
C PHE A 3 0.41 5.95 -3.65
N HIS A 4 1.23 6.91 -3.31
CA HIS A 4 2.63 6.94 -3.72
C HIS A 4 3.49 6.65 -2.50
N ILE A 5 4.34 5.62 -2.59
CA ILE A 5 5.19 5.20 -1.47
C ILE A 5 6.66 5.33 -1.91
N ASP A 6 7.31 6.38 -1.45
CA ASP A 6 8.69 6.68 -1.82
C ASP A 6 9.67 5.54 -1.49
N ASP A 7 9.40 4.83 -0.41
CA ASP A 7 10.29 3.77 0.07
C ASP A 7 10.05 2.42 -0.62
N MET A 8 9.04 2.33 -1.49
CA MET A 8 8.75 1.11 -2.23
C MET A 8 9.63 1.04 -3.47
N THR A 9 10.90 0.69 -3.28
CA THR A 9 11.89 0.76 -4.34
C THR A 9 12.27 -0.58 -4.95
N CYS A 10 11.70 -1.68 -4.44
CA CYS A 10 12.03 -3.02 -4.94
C CYS A 10 10.84 -3.94 -4.82
N GLY A 11 10.96 -5.13 -5.45
CA GLY A 11 9.89 -6.13 -5.41
C GLY A 11 9.56 -6.62 -4.01
N GLY A 12 10.57 -6.75 -3.15
CA GLY A 12 10.34 -7.14 -1.76
C GLY A 12 9.55 -6.10 -0.98
N CYS A 13 9.81 -4.83 -1.24
CA CYS A 13 9.06 -3.73 -0.63
C CYS A 13 7.61 -3.77 -1.09
N ALA A 14 7.37 -3.98 -2.39
CA ALA A 14 6.02 -4.08 -2.93
C ALA A 14 5.26 -5.25 -2.32
N SER A 15 5.92 -6.40 -2.13
CA SER A 15 5.31 -7.56 -1.48
C SER A 15 4.91 -7.27 -0.05
N THR A 16 5.74 -6.56 0.70
CA THR A 16 5.46 -6.19 2.08
C THR A 16 4.25 -5.24 2.14
N VAL A 17 4.20 -4.26 1.26
CA VAL A 17 3.08 -3.32 1.17
C VAL A 17 1.78 -4.07 0.89
N LYS A 18 1.80 -4.94 -0.11
CA LYS A 18 0.63 -5.74 -0.47
C LYS A 18 0.17 -6.61 0.70
N LYS A 19 1.10 -7.29 1.35
CA LYS A 19 0.80 -8.17 2.48
C LYS A 19 0.20 -7.38 3.64
N THR A 20 0.72 -6.19 3.92
CA THR A 20 0.21 -5.34 4.98
C THR A 20 -1.26 -4.98 4.73
N ILE A 21 -1.59 -4.59 3.51
CA ILE A 21 -2.96 -4.23 3.15
C ILE A 21 -3.88 -5.44 3.23
N LEU A 22 -3.44 -6.60 2.73
CA LEU A 22 -4.25 -7.82 2.76
C LEU A 22 -4.46 -8.36 4.17
N THR A 23 -3.57 -8.04 5.10
CA THR A 23 -3.76 -8.38 6.51
C THR A 23 -4.91 -7.58 7.12
N LEU A 24 -5.12 -6.34 6.67
CA LEU A 24 -6.24 -5.53 7.12
C LEU A 24 -7.55 -5.96 6.48
N ASP A 25 -7.51 -6.28 5.19
CA ASP A 25 -8.70 -6.66 4.43
C ASP A 25 -8.30 -7.72 3.41
N ALA A 26 -8.59 -8.96 3.72
CA ALA A 26 -8.23 -10.10 2.86
C ALA A 26 -8.94 -10.04 1.49
N ASN A 27 -10.04 -9.28 1.40
CA ASN A 27 -10.79 -9.12 0.16
C ASN A 27 -10.36 -7.92 -0.68
N ALA A 28 -9.39 -7.16 -0.20
CA ALA A 28 -8.88 -6.01 -0.94
C ALA A 28 -8.14 -6.44 -2.20
N THR A 29 -8.24 -5.63 -3.23
CA THR A 29 -7.44 -5.80 -4.44
C THR A 29 -6.30 -4.80 -4.38
N VAL A 30 -5.06 -5.29 -4.48
CA VAL A 30 -3.86 -4.45 -4.36
C VAL A 30 -3.00 -4.64 -5.59
N ARG A 31 -2.68 -3.53 -6.24
CA ARG A 31 -1.77 -3.51 -7.40
C ARG A 31 -0.60 -2.62 -7.06
N THR A 32 0.60 -3.15 -7.20
CA THR A 32 1.83 -2.41 -6.89
C THR A 32 2.67 -2.23 -8.14
N GLU A 33 3.25 -1.03 -8.28
CA GLU A 33 4.19 -0.71 -9.35
C GLU A 33 5.45 -0.11 -8.76
N PRO A 34 6.46 -0.94 -8.45
CA PRO A 34 7.70 -0.44 -7.83
C PRO A 34 8.43 0.60 -8.70
N ALA A 35 8.35 0.47 -10.02
CA ALA A 35 9.02 1.38 -10.93
C ALA A 35 8.53 2.83 -10.76
N THR A 36 7.23 3.01 -10.50
CA THR A 36 6.64 4.33 -10.29
C THR A 36 6.32 4.58 -8.82
N ARG A 37 6.54 3.58 -7.97
CA ARG A 37 6.25 3.63 -6.53
C ARG A 37 4.79 3.89 -6.23
N LEU A 38 3.91 3.44 -7.11
CA LEU A 38 2.47 3.59 -6.95
C LEU A 38 1.82 2.30 -6.46
N VAL A 39 0.81 2.47 -5.62
CA VAL A 39 -0.01 1.38 -5.12
C VAL A 39 -1.46 1.74 -5.35
N ASP A 40 -2.18 0.86 -6.02
CA ASP A 40 -3.60 1.02 -6.28
C ASP A 40 -4.35 0.01 -5.44
N VAL A 41 -5.29 0.48 -4.61
CA VAL A 41 -6.01 -0.35 -3.64
C VAL A 41 -7.50 -0.21 -3.83
N GLU A 42 -8.18 -1.35 -3.92
CA GLU A 42 -9.63 -1.39 -3.90
C GLU A 42 -10.07 -2.14 -2.64
N THR A 43 -10.71 -1.43 -1.73
CA THR A 43 -11.10 -1.95 -0.43
C THR A 43 -12.30 -1.17 0.11
N SER A 44 -13.02 -1.77 1.04
CA SER A 44 -14.08 -1.08 1.75
C SER A 44 -13.57 -0.24 2.92
N LEU A 45 -12.28 -0.37 3.26
CA LEU A 45 -11.68 0.42 4.32
C LEU A 45 -11.38 1.83 3.85
N SER A 46 -11.20 2.76 4.80
CA SER A 46 -10.87 4.14 4.45
C SER A 46 -9.41 4.27 4.05
N ALA A 47 -9.10 5.32 3.28
CA ALA A 47 -7.73 5.62 2.91
C ALA A 47 -6.86 5.87 4.15
N GLU A 48 -7.43 6.46 5.21
CA GLU A 48 -6.72 6.72 6.45
C GLU A 48 -6.30 5.42 7.14
N GLN A 49 -7.16 4.41 7.13
CA GLN A 49 -6.84 3.12 7.72
C GLN A 49 -5.69 2.44 6.98
N ILE A 50 -5.74 2.48 5.66
CA ILE A 50 -4.68 1.91 4.82
C ILE A 50 -3.37 2.67 5.03
N ALA A 51 -3.42 4.00 5.00
CA ALA A 51 -2.24 4.83 5.19
C ALA A 51 -1.60 4.61 6.56
N ALA A 52 -2.41 4.53 7.61
CA ALA A 52 -1.91 4.30 8.96
C ALA A 52 -1.18 2.96 9.07
N ALA A 53 -1.73 1.92 8.45
CA ALA A 53 -1.11 0.60 8.48
C ALA A 53 0.21 0.58 7.71
N LEU A 54 0.26 1.25 6.57
CA LEU A 54 1.47 1.33 5.77
C LEU A 54 2.55 2.13 6.49
N GLN A 55 2.17 3.22 7.15
CA GLN A 55 3.10 4.02 7.93
C GLN A 55 3.70 3.20 9.08
N LYS A 56 2.87 2.42 9.74
CA LYS A 56 3.31 1.56 10.83
C LYS A 56 4.26 0.47 10.34
N ALA A 57 4.08 0.01 9.11
CA ALA A 57 4.95 -1.00 8.51
C ALA A 57 6.26 -0.41 7.98
N GLY A 58 6.45 0.90 8.04
CA GLY A 58 7.67 1.55 7.57
C GLY A 58 7.58 2.07 6.15
N PHE A 59 6.37 2.15 5.59
CA PHE A 59 6.13 2.64 4.23
C PHE A 59 5.12 3.77 4.23
N PRO A 60 5.47 4.96 4.77
CA PRO A 60 4.52 6.07 4.85
C PRO A 60 4.08 6.49 3.44
N PRO A 61 2.79 6.40 3.14
CA PRO A 61 2.29 6.72 1.82
C PRO A 61 1.86 8.17 1.68
N ARG A 62 1.85 8.63 0.43
CA ARG A 62 1.21 9.90 0.06
C ARG A 62 -0.02 9.53 -0.75
N GLU A 63 -1.15 10.06 -0.39
CA GLU A 63 -2.39 9.83 -1.11
C GLU A 63 -2.39 10.57 -2.44
N ARG A 64 -2.86 9.91 -3.48
CA ARG A 64 -2.89 10.46 -4.83
C ARG A 64 -4.30 10.51 -5.36
#